data_5a04e8a2d873427c8c57a0173de5999f
#
_entry.id   5a04e8a2d873427c8c57a0173de5999f
#
_cell.length_a   1.000
_cell.length_b   1.000
_cell.length_c   1.000
_cell.angle_alpha   90.00
_cell.angle_beta   90.00
_cell.angle_gamma   90.00
#
_symmetry.space_group_name_H-M   'P 1'
#
loop_
_entity.id
_entity.type
_entity.pdbx_description
1 polymer ?
#
loop_
_entity_poly.entity_id
_entity_poly.type
_entity_poly.pdbx_seq_one_letter_code
_entity_poly.pdbx_strand_id
1 'polypeptide(L)'
;MADSAMVPCIVFALFFGTAMGTYTRQSGNRNLVEWVTGFNTIITNIIKAVMHVAPIGIFCLLANVAGSTGFKVIIPMIKFLGVLLLGDAVQFLIYGPLTAALCKVNPAKMPKKFAKMSMNSCGAALCYVAAIFFMAQSTGVQLTTYQMGMAILLSCLMCMGTIVVPGGSVIVYTFLASSLGLPLESIAILIGIDWFSGMFRTLMNVDVDVMVGMLVSSKLGDLDRDVYNETKAVEY
;
A
#
# COMPACT_ATOMS: atom_id res chain seq x y z
N MET A 1 5.45 -21.03 -10.86
CA MET A 1 5.60 -20.01 -9.80
C MET A 1 6.91 -19.23 -9.94
N ALA A 2 7.86 -19.71 -10.71
CA ALA A 2 9.17 -19.06 -10.88
C ALA A 2 9.14 -17.78 -11.74
N ASP A 3 8.14 -17.58 -12.58
CA ASP A 3 8.14 -16.52 -13.59
C ASP A 3 7.48 -15.21 -13.15
N SER A 4 7.28 -15.02 -11.83
CA SER A 4 6.72 -13.78 -11.24
C SER A 4 5.42 -13.27 -11.91
N ALA A 5 4.59 -14.17 -12.44
CA ALA A 5 3.35 -13.85 -13.14
C ALA A 5 2.27 -13.38 -12.14
N MET A 6 2.45 -12.19 -11.57
CA MET A 6 1.57 -11.68 -10.50
C MET A 6 0.17 -11.37 -11.02
N VAL A 7 0.05 -10.77 -12.20
CA VAL A 7 -1.27 -10.39 -12.77
C VAL A 7 -2.18 -11.61 -12.97
N PRO A 8 -1.72 -12.71 -13.60
CA PRO A 8 -2.52 -13.95 -13.66
C PRO A 8 -2.89 -14.52 -12.29
N CYS A 9 -2.00 -14.43 -11.29
CA CYS A 9 -2.30 -14.86 -9.92
C CYS A 9 -3.42 -14.02 -9.28
N ILE A 10 -3.42 -12.70 -9.47
CA ILE A 10 -4.46 -11.80 -8.97
C ILE A 10 -5.80 -12.13 -9.63
N VAL A 11 -5.81 -12.27 -10.97
CA VAL A 11 -7.02 -12.63 -11.72
C VAL A 11 -7.57 -13.98 -11.24
N PHE A 12 -6.70 -14.99 -11.09
CA PHE A 12 -7.11 -16.29 -10.54
C PHE A 12 -7.68 -16.15 -9.13
N ALA A 13 -7.03 -15.39 -8.24
CA ALA A 13 -7.49 -15.22 -6.85
C ALA A 13 -8.87 -14.53 -6.79
N LEU A 14 -9.14 -13.55 -7.65
CA LEU A 14 -10.44 -12.90 -7.74
C LEU A 14 -11.54 -13.88 -8.16
N PHE A 15 -11.33 -14.67 -9.23
CA PHE A 15 -12.29 -15.65 -9.68
C PHE A 15 -12.48 -16.80 -8.67
N PHE A 16 -11.38 -17.29 -8.10
CA PHE A 16 -11.43 -18.34 -7.09
C PHE A 16 -12.14 -17.87 -5.82
N GLY A 17 -11.84 -16.67 -5.34
CA GLY A 17 -12.47 -16.08 -4.15
C GLY A 17 -13.97 -15.85 -4.33
N THR A 18 -14.41 -15.36 -5.48
CA THR A 18 -15.83 -15.16 -5.78
C THR A 18 -16.57 -16.49 -5.93
N ALA A 19 -15.97 -17.48 -6.60
CA ALA A 19 -16.52 -18.82 -6.72
C ALA A 19 -16.64 -19.51 -5.36
N MET A 20 -15.59 -19.43 -4.52
CA MET A 20 -15.59 -19.97 -3.15
C MET A 20 -16.66 -19.31 -2.28
N GLY A 21 -16.81 -17.97 -2.36
CA GLY A 21 -17.85 -17.25 -1.65
C GLY A 21 -19.26 -17.70 -2.05
N THR A 22 -19.49 -17.87 -3.35
CA THR A 22 -20.76 -18.38 -3.89
C THR A 22 -21.06 -19.81 -3.44
N TYR A 23 -20.07 -20.71 -3.52
CA TYR A 23 -20.18 -22.06 -3.03
C TYR A 23 -20.51 -22.13 -1.54
N THR A 24 -19.80 -21.37 -0.71
CA THR A 24 -20.02 -21.31 0.74
C THR A 24 -21.43 -20.81 1.06
N ARG A 25 -21.91 -19.82 0.32
CA ARG A 25 -23.26 -19.26 0.51
C ARG A 25 -24.36 -20.26 0.11
N GLN A 26 -24.14 -21.07 -0.93
CA GLN A 26 -25.11 -22.06 -1.40
C GLN A 26 -25.12 -23.35 -0.57
N SER A 27 -23.94 -23.84 -0.19
CA SER A 27 -23.79 -25.09 0.54
C SER A 27 -23.91 -24.98 2.06
N GLY A 28 -23.73 -23.74 2.61
CA GLY A 28 -23.58 -23.51 4.06
C GLY A 28 -22.27 -24.04 4.65
N ASN A 29 -21.43 -24.70 3.83
CA ASN A 29 -20.21 -25.35 4.29
C ASN A 29 -19.01 -24.38 4.25
N ARG A 30 -18.37 -24.15 5.40
CA ARG A 30 -17.22 -23.25 5.56
C ARG A 30 -15.86 -23.95 5.54
N ASN A 31 -15.81 -25.27 5.44
CA ASN A 31 -14.55 -26.02 5.54
C ASN A 31 -13.49 -25.55 4.55
N LEU A 32 -13.89 -25.22 3.32
CA LEU A 32 -12.96 -24.72 2.30
C LEU A 32 -12.37 -23.35 2.67
N VAL A 33 -13.21 -22.46 3.21
CA VAL A 33 -12.75 -21.15 3.68
C VAL A 33 -11.79 -21.30 4.86
N GLU A 34 -12.10 -22.16 5.81
CA GLU A 34 -11.25 -22.44 6.96
C GLU A 34 -9.90 -23.03 6.55
N TRP A 35 -9.90 -23.95 5.58
CA TRP A 35 -8.69 -24.54 5.03
C TRP A 35 -7.79 -23.48 4.36
N VAL A 36 -8.36 -22.64 3.49
CA VAL A 36 -7.62 -21.54 2.82
C VAL A 36 -7.09 -20.55 3.84
N THR A 37 -7.89 -20.21 4.85
CA THR A 37 -7.48 -19.30 5.94
C THR A 37 -6.35 -19.89 6.78
N GLY A 38 -6.44 -21.17 7.11
CA GLY A 38 -5.38 -21.89 7.82
C GLY A 38 -4.07 -21.90 7.03
N PHE A 39 -4.14 -22.20 5.74
CA PHE A 39 -2.98 -22.17 4.85
C PHE A 39 -2.36 -20.77 4.77
N ASN A 40 -3.18 -19.72 4.62
CA ASN A 40 -2.72 -18.34 4.63
C ASN A 40 -2.03 -17.98 5.96
N THR A 41 -2.55 -18.44 7.09
CA THR A 41 -1.95 -18.22 8.41
C THR A 41 -0.57 -18.87 8.52
N ILE A 42 -0.40 -20.10 8.01
CA ILE A 42 0.89 -20.78 7.98
C ILE A 42 1.90 -20.00 7.16
N ILE A 43 1.53 -19.60 5.93
CA ILE A 43 2.40 -18.79 5.06
C ILE A 43 2.77 -17.47 5.71
N THR A 44 1.81 -16.79 6.33
CA THR A 44 2.06 -15.52 7.05
C THR A 44 3.03 -15.71 8.22
N ASN A 45 2.94 -16.81 8.96
CA ASN A 45 3.89 -17.10 10.03
C ASN A 45 5.30 -17.40 9.53
N ILE A 46 5.44 -18.09 8.39
CA ILE A 46 6.73 -18.28 7.72
C ILE A 46 7.33 -16.92 7.33
N ILE A 47 6.54 -16.04 6.71
CA ILE A 47 6.98 -14.69 6.35
C ILE A 47 7.44 -13.92 7.59
N LYS A 48 6.68 -13.95 8.68
CA LYS A 48 7.07 -13.31 9.95
C LYS A 48 8.40 -13.83 10.47
N ALA A 49 8.63 -15.13 10.43
CA ALA A 49 9.90 -15.73 10.86
C ALA A 49 11.08 -15.23 9.99
N VAL A 50 10.92 -15.17 8.68
CA VAL A 50 11.93 -14.62 7.75
C VAL A 50 12.19 -13.14 8.06
N MET A 51 11.13 -12.36 8.39
CA MET A 51 11.25 -10.94 8.72
C MET A 51 12.04 -10.66 9.99
N HIS A 52 12.20 -11.61 10.90
CA HIS A 52 13.10 -11.44 12.07
C HIS A 52 14.59 -11.36 11.66
N VAL A 53 14.95 -11.98 10.53
CA VAL A 53 16.31 -11.94 9.98
C VAL A 53 16.49 -10.75 9.01
N ALA A 54 15.41 -10.19 8.51
CA ALA A 54 15.41 -9.10 7.52
C ALA A 54 16.26 -7.87 7.92
N PRO A 55 16.30 -7.40 9.19
CA PRO A 55 17.12 -6.25 9.57
C PRO A 55 18.61 -6.43 9.25
N ILE A 56 19.13 -7.65 9.39
CA ILE A 56 20.54 -7.96 9.07
C ILE A 56 20.75 -7.85 7.55
N GLY A 57 19.87 -8.44 6.75
CA GLY A 57 19.92 -8.37 5.30
C GLY A 57 19.81 -6.93 4.78
N ILE A 58 18.89 -6.14 5.34
CA ILE A 58 18.71 -4.72 5.00
C ILE A 58 19.98 -3.92 5.33
N PHE A 59 20.57 -4.14 6.52
CA PHE A 59 21.82 -3.49 6.88
C PHE A 59 22.96 -3.79 5.89
N CYS A 60 23.16 -5.06 5.56
CA CYS A 60 24.17 -5.47 4.58
C CYS A 60 23.94 -4.84 3.20
N LEU A 61 22.69 -4.78 2.78
CA LEU A 61 22.28 -4.22 1.48
C LEU A 61 22.49 -2.70 1.45
N LEU A 62 22.12 -1.99 2.50
CA LEU A 62 22.37 -0.56 2.65
C LEU A 62 23.87 -0.24 2.72
N ALA A 63 24.64 -1.04 3.45
CA ALA A 63 26.09 -0.87 3.52
C ALA A 63 26.74 -1.04 2.13
N ASN A 64 26.29 -2.02 1.35
CA ASN A 64 26.75 -2.21 -0.02
C ASN A 64 26.39 -1.04 -0.92
N VAL A 65 25.15 -0.56 -0.87
CA VAL A 65 24.69 0.60 -1.64
C VAL A 65 25.43 1.87 -1.24
N ALA A 66 25.61 2.11 0.07
CA ALA A 66 26.37 3.26 0.55
C ALA A 66 27.85 3.19 0.13
N GLY A 67 28.45 1.99 0.13
CA GLY A 67 29.82 1.78 -0.30
C GLY A 67 30.02 1.96 -1.81
N SER A 68 29.06 1.55 -2.63
CA SER A 68 29.16 1.61 -4.10
C SER A 68 28.73 2.98 -4.68
N THR A 69 27.70 3.60 -4.12
CA THR A 69 27.09 4.84 -4.66
C THR A 69 27.50 6.08 -3.86
N GLY A 70 28.02 5.90 -2.65
CA GLY A 70 28.35 6.99 -1.73
C GLY A 70 27.15 7.77 -1.26
N PHE A 71 27.38 8.92 -0.63
CA PHE A 71 26.33 9.79 -0.11
C PHE A 71 25.44 10.46 -1.17
N LYS A 72 25.79 10.34 -2.46
CA LYS A 72 25.00 10.92 -3.55
C LYS A 72 23.58 10.36 -3.65
N VAL A 73 23.36 9.15 -3.15
CA VAL A 73 22.04 8.50 -3.15
C VAL A 73 21.06 9.11 -2.16
N ILE A 74 21.54 9.81 -1.13
CA ILE A 74 20.69 10.40 -0.08
C ILE A 74 19.75 11.46 -0.66
N ILE A 75 20.22 12.29 -1.59
CA ILE A 75 19.41 13.38 -2.17
C ILE A 75 18.19 12.80 -2.94
N PRO A 76 18.35 11.84 -3.86
CA PRO A 76 17.20 11.18 -4.49
C PRO A 76 16.26 10.51 -3.49
N MET A 77 16.79 9.87 -2.44
CA MET A 77 15.98 9.23 -1.39
C MET A 77 15.09 10.26 -0.67
N ILE A 78 15.66 11.40 -0.25
CA ILE A 78 14.90 12.47 0.40
C ILE A 78 13.84 13.03 -0.56
N LYS A 79 14.15 13.22 -1.83
CA LYS A 79 13.15 13.65 -2.83
C LYS A 79 12.00 12.66 -2.96
N PHE A 80 12.29 11.37 -3.01
CA PHE A 80 11.27 10.32 -3.07
C PHE A 80 10.35 10.35 -1.85
N LEU A 81 10.91 10.39 -0.64
CA LEU A 81 10.12 10.51 0.59
C LEU A 81 9.35 11.83 0.64
N GLY A 82 9.93 12.92 0.13
CA GLY A 82 9.27 14.21 0.00
C GLY A 82 8.04 14.19 -0.91
N VAL A 83 8.08 13.43 -2.00
CA VAL A 83 6.92 13.22 -2.89
C VAL A 83 5.81 12.46 -2.17
N LEU A 84 6.16 11.44 -1.38
CA LEU A 84 5.16 10.70 -0.58
C LEU A 84 4.53 11.60 0.48
N LEU A 85 5.34 12.38 1.20
CA LEU A 85 4.85 13.34 2.18
C LEU A 85 3.94 14.40 1.56
N LEU A 86 4.27 14.88 0.35
CA LEU A 86 3.39 15.78 -0.38
C LEU A 86 2.06 15.12 -0.75
N GLY A 87 2.08 13.86 -1.16
CA GLY A 87 0.86 13.08 -1.42
C GLY A 87 -0.04 12.98 -0.18
N ASP A 88 0.54 12.63 0.97
CA ASP A 88 -0.16 12.60 2.25
C ASP A 88 -0.73 13.98 2.62
N ALA A 89 0.06 15.05 2.45
CA ALA A 89 -0.39 16.41 2.73
C ALA A 89 -1.56 16.83 1.84
N VAL A 90 -1.51 16.55 0.53
CA VAL A 90 -2.61 16.83 -0.40
C VAL A 90 -3.87 16.08 0.02
N GLN A 91 -3.72 14.80 0.37
CA GLN A 91 -4.84 13.97 0.81
C GLN A 91 -5.47 14.53 2.09
N PHE A 92 -4.67 14.83 3.09
CA PHE A 92 -5.15 15.40 4.35
C PHE A 92 -5.78 16.79 4.20
N LEU A 93 -5.15 17.67 3.43
CA LEU A 93 -5.58 19.08 3.33
C LEU A 93 -6.74 19.28 2.35
N ILE A 94 -6.92 18.42 1.37
CA ILE A 94 -7.97 18.55 0.35
C ILE A 94 -9.10 17.55 0.64
N TYR A 95 -8.81 16.26 0.69
CA TYR A 95 -9.85 15.23 0.82
C TYR A 95 -10.43 15.17 2.24
N GLY A 96 -9.65 15.46 3.29
CA GLY A 96 -10.12 15.50 4.66
C GLY A 96 -11.25 16.51 4.86
N PRO A 97 -11.02 17.81 4.62
CA PRO A 97 -12.05 18.83 4.71
C PRO A 97 -13.24 18.60 3.76
N LEU A 98 -12.98 18.10 2.54
CA LEU A 98 -14.04 17.76 1.59
C LEU A 98 -14.96 16.66 2.14
N THR A 99 -14.39 15.60 2.68
CA THR A 99 -15.16 14.50 3.30
C THR A 99 -15.95 15.02 4.52
N ALA A 100 -15.31 15.82 5.37
CA ALA A 100 -15.99 16.42 6.52
C ALA A 100 -17.16 17.31 6.12
N ALA A 101 -17.01 18.09 5.06
CA ALA A 101 -18.09 18.93 4.52
C ALA A 101 -19.24 18.09 3.96
N LEU A 102 -18.94 17.01 3.21
CA LEU A 102 -19.94 16.10 2.66
C LEU A 102 -20.70 15.34 3.76
N CYS A 103 -20.01 14.94 4.82
CA CYS A 103 -20.60 14.26 5.97
C CYS A 103 -21.26 15.21 6.97
N LYS A 104 -21.08 16.53 6.82
CA LYS A 104 -21.56 17.58 7.75
C LYS A 104 -21.03 17.40 9.17
N VAL A 105 -19.74 17.14 9.32
CA VAL A 105 -19.03 16.94 10.60
C VAL A 105 -17.87 17.91 10.75
N ASN A 106 -17.36 18.08 11.98
CA ASN A 106 -16.24 18.98 12.24
C ASN A 106 -14.90 18.41 11.71
N PRO A 107 -14.25 19.04 10.72
CA PRO A 107 -12.99 18.56 10.15
C PRO A 107 -11.84 18.52 11.17
N ALA A 108 -11.82 19.40 12.17
CA ALA A 108 -10.74 19.46 13.17
C ALA A 108 -10.65 18.21 14.06
N LYS A 109 -11.71 17.40 14.15
CA LYS A 109 -11.72 16.16 14.94
C LYS A 109 -11.30 14.93 14.15
N MET A 110 -11.17 15.06 12.85
CA MET A 110 -10.83 13.98 11.92
C MET A 110 -9.48 13.30 12.26
N PRO A 111 -8.37 14.01 12.52
CA PRO A 111 -7.07 13.40 12.78
C PRO A 111 -7.06 12.44 13.98
N LYS A 112 -7.88 12.70 14.99
CA LYS A 112 -7.99 11.81 16.17
C LYS A 112 -8.67 10.48 15.87
N LYS A 113 -9.50 10.41 14.83
CA LYS A 113 -10.26 9.21 14.44
C LYS A 113 -9.42 8.24 13.60
N PHE A 114 -8.35 8.71 12.94
CA PHE A 114 -7.47 7.88 12.11
C PHE A 114 -6.67 6.83 12.90
N ALA A 115 -6.44 7.06 14.18
CA ALA A 115 -5.59 6.20 15.02
C ALA A 115 -6.15 4.78 15.26
N LYS A 116 -7.38 4.47 14.85
CA LYS A 116 -8.06 3.21 15.17
C LYS A 116 -8.39 2.30 13.99
N MET A 117 -8.07 2.70 12.75
CA MET A 117 -8.40 1.91 11.55
C MET A 117 -7.18 1.69 10.67
N SER A 118 -6.95 0.47 10.21
CA SER A 118 -5.90 0.18 9.23
C SER A 118 -6.16 -1.12 8.48
N MET A 119 -6.65 -1.04 7.22
CA MET A 119 -6.62 -2.18 6.27
C MET A 119 -6.89 -1.75 4.82
N ASN A 120 -6.11 -0.83 4.25
CA ASN A 120 -6.27 -0.39 2.86
C ASN A 120 -4.91 -0.31 2.15
N SER A 121 -4.91 -0.31 0.82
CA SER A 121 -3.71 -0.31 -0.02
C SER A 121 -3.64 0.85 -1.03
N CYS A 122 -4.48 1.89 -0.93
CA CYS A 122 -4.49 3.01 -1.88
C CYS A 122 -3.17 3.80 -1.91
N GLY A 123 -2.52 4.01 -0.77
CA GLY A 123 -1.21 4.62 -0.67
C GLY A 123 -0.11 3.81 -1.35
N ALA A 124 -0.33 2.51 -1.57
CA ALA A 124 0.61 1.68 -2.31
C ALA A 124 0.68 2.09 -3.78
N ALA A 125 -0.43 2.44 -4.42
CA ALA A 125 -0.43 2.86 -5.83
C ALA A 125 0.41 4.12 -6.03
N LEU A 126 0.24 5.15 -5.18
CA LEU A 126 1.06 6.35 -5.22
C LEU A 126 2.55 6.04 -4.99
N CYS A 127 2.84 5.22 -3.98
CA CYS A 127 4.19 4.81 -3.65
C CYS A 127 4.85 4.08 -4.83
N TYR A 128 4.14 3.19 -5.51
CA TYR A 128 4.66 2.45 -6.67
C TYR A 128 4.92 3.34 -7.87
N VAL A 129 4.02 4.27 -8.17
CA VAL A 129 4.24 5.28 -9.22
C VAL A 129 5.48 6.11 -8.89
N ALA A 130 5.57 6.66 -7.67
CA ALA A 130 6.73 7.43 -7.24
C ALA A 130 8.04 6.60 -7.31
N ALA A 131 7.98 5.32 -6.94
CA ALA A 131 9.12 4.41 -7.00
C ALA A 131 9.61 4.18 -8.44
N ILE A 132 8.70 4.03 -9.41
CA ILE A 132 9.07 3.88 -10.83
C ILE A 132 9.81 5.14 -11.33
N PHE A 133 9.26 6.33 -11.04
CA PHE A 133 9.94 7.58 -11.42
C PHE A 133 11.27 7.74 -10.71
N PHE A 134 11.36 7.36 -9.44
CA PHE A 134 12.63 7.35 -8.72
C PHE A 134 13.65 6.40 -9.36
N MET A 135 13.26 5.15 -9.69
CA MET A 135 14.12 4.19 -10.36
C MET A 135 14.61 4.71 -11.71
N ALA A 136 13.72 5.27 -12.51
CA ALA A 136 14.08 5.84 -13.81
C ALA A 136 15.08 7.02 -13.66
N GLN A 137 14.82 7.94 -12.73
CA GLN A 137 15.69 9.09 -12.48
C GLN A 137 17.06 8.68 -11.92
N SER A 138 17.09 7.72 -11.00
CA SER A 138 18.34 7.25 -10.39
C SER A 138 19.26 6.52 -11.38
N THR A 139 18.69 5.91 -12.41
CA THR A 139 19.44 5.20 -13.47
C THR A 139 19.61 6.01 -14.75
N GLY A 140 19.09 7.25 -14.77
CA GLY A 140 19.17 8.12 -15.96
C GLY A 140 18.29 7.68 -17.14
N VAL A 141 17.37 6.74 -16.92
CA VAL A 141 16.41 6.29 -17.95
C VAL A 141 15.29 7.30 -18.09
N GLN A 142 15.02 7.73 -19.32
CA GLN A 142 13.89 8.59 -19.63
C GLN A 142 12.66 7.76 -20.00
N LEU A 143 11.61 7.88 -19.22
CA LEU A 143 10.33 7.22 -19.49
C LEU A 143 9.59 7.94 -20.62
N THR A 144 9.13 7.21 -21.60
CA THR A 144 8.20 7.71 -22.63
C THR A 144 6.81 7.95 -22.02
N THR A 145 5.99 8.79 -22.67
CA THR A 145 4.61 9.03 -22.22
C THR A 145 3.79 7.74 -22.12
N TYR A 146 4.03 6.79 -23.02
CA TYR A 146 3.40 5.46 -22.97
C TYR A 146 3.84 4.69 -21.70
N GLN A 147 5.13 4.65 -21.39
CA GLN A 147 5.64 3.99 -20.18
C GLN A 147 5.13 4.67 -18.90
N MET A 148 4.97 5.99 -18.89
CA MET A 148 4.36 6.70 -17.76
C MET A 148 2.89 6.29 -17.55
N GLY A 149 2.10 6.18 -18.62
CA GLY A 149 0.74 5.67 -18.56
C GLY A 149 0.67 4.22 -18.08
N MET A 150 1.55 3.35 -18.59
CA MET A 150 1.67 1.96 -18.13
C MET A 150 2.12 1.87 -16.66
N ALA A 151 3.01 2.75 -16.21
CA ALA A 151 3.44 2.83 -14.81
C ALA A 151 2.25 3.08 -13.88
N ILE A 152 1.39 4.03 -14.21
CA ILE A 152 0.21 4.35 -13.43
C ILE A 152 -0.76 3.16 -13.42
N LEU A 153 -1.08 2.60 -14.60
CA LEU A 153 -2.01 1.48 -14.72
C LEU A 153 -1.53 0.25 -13.95
N LEU A 154 -0.27 -0.15 -14.15
CA LEU A 154 0.30 -1.30 -13.46
C LEU A 154 0.39 -1.07 -11.94
N SER A 155 0.74 0.14 -11.50
CA SER A 155 0.77 0.46 -10.07
C SER A 155 -0.62 0.34 -9.42
N CYS A 156 -1.67 0.79 -10.10
CA CYS A 156 -3.05 0.62 -9.63
C CYS A 156 -3.47 -0.86 -9.58
N LEU A 157 -3.11 -1.65 -10.59
CA LEU A 157 -3.41 -3.09 -10.59
C LEU A 157 -2.63 -3.82 -9.49
N MET A 158 -1.35 -3.49 -9.34
CA MET A 158 -0.48 -4.13 -8.35
C MET A 158 -0.86 -3.78 -6.92
N CYS A 159 -1.43 -2.60 -6.64
CA CYS A 159 -1.88 -2.27 -5.30
C CYS A 159 -3.04 -3.15 -4.82
N MET A 160 -3.86 -3.68 -5.73
CA MET A 160 -4.95 -4.60 -5.39
C MET A 160 -4.44 -5.98 -4.95
N GLY A 161 -3.27 -6.39 -5.45
CA GLY A 161 -2.66 -7.69 -5.14
C GLY A 161 -1.48 -7.64 -4.17
N THR A 162 -1.17 -6.48 -3.64
CA THR A 162 -0.03 -6.34 -2.72
C THR A 162 -0.32 -6.99 -1.38
N ILE A 163 0.54 -7.92 -1.00
CA ILE A 163 0.50 -8.53 0.33
C ILE A 163 1.00 -7.49 1.33
N VAL A 164 0.19 -7.19 2.35
CA VAL A 164 0.54 -6.24 3.42
C VAL A 164 1.50 -6.92 4.41
N VAL A 165 2.70 -7.24 3.94
CA VAL A 165 3.80 -7.76 4.76
C VAL A 165 5.04 -6.91 4.52
N PRO A 166 5.91 -6.75 5.53
CA PRO A 166 7.19 -6.09 5.33
C PRO A 166 7.97 -6.74 4.18
N GLY A 167 8.52 -5.95 3.27
CA GLY A 167 9.22 -6.45 2.08
C GLY A 167 8.35 -6.90 0.90
N GLY A 168 7.02 -6.94 1.04
CA GLY A 168 6.10 -7.26 -0.06
C GLY A 168 6.19 -6.28 -1.24
N SER A 169 6.49 -5.03 -0.97
CA SER A 169 6.76 -4.00 -1.97
C SER A 169 7.93 -4.31 -2.90
N VAL A 170 8.95 -5.02 -2.42
CA VAL A 170 10.12 -5.39 -3.23
C VAL A 170 9.72 -6.24 -4.44
N ILE A 171 8.81 -7.17 -4.24
CA ILE A 171 8.29 -8.03 -5.32
C ILE A 171 7.58 -7.17 -6.37
N VAL A 172 6.80 -6.19 -5.91
CA VAL A 172 6.09 -5.27 -6.81
C VAL A 172 7.07 -4.37 -7.55
N TYR A 173 8.06 -3.81 -6.86
CA TYR A 173 9.11 -3.00 -7.51
C TYR A 173 9.85 -3.80 -8.58
N THR A 174 10.19 -5.07 -8.32
CA THR A 174 10.85 -5.95 -9.29
C THR A 174 9.97 -6.19 -10.51
N PHE A 175 8.68 -6.46 -10.31
CA PHE A 175 7.74 -6.65 -11.40
C PHE A 175 7.59 -5.37 -12.24
N LEU A 176 7.41 -4.21 -11.59
CA LEU A 176 7.23 -2.93 -12.27
C LEU A 176 8.49 -2.53 -13.04
N ALA A 177 9.67 -2.68 -12.44
CA ALA A 177 10.96 -2.40 -13.10
C ALA A 177 11.14 -3.29 -14.33
N SER A 178 10.91 -4.60 -14.20
CA SER A 178 11.02 -5.54 -15.32
C SER A 178 10.02 -5.24 -16.44
N SER A 179 8.79 -4.89 -16.08
CA SER A 179 7.72 -4.58 -17.06
C SER A 179 7.99 -3.30 -17.86
N LEU A 180 8.73 -2.36 -17.28
CA LEU A 180 9.05 -1.06 -17.89
C LEU A 180 10.48 -1.00 -18.45
N GLY A 181 11.25 -2.11 -18.35
CA GLY A 181 12.64 -2.18 -18.82
C GLY A 181 13.62 -1.34 -17.98
N LEU A 182 13.32 -1.13 -16.70
CA LEU A 182 14.20 -0.40 -15.79
C LEU A 182 15.27 -1.34 -15.20
N PRO A 183 16.50 -0.84 -14.96
CA PRO A 183 17.56 -1.61 -14.33
C PRO A 183 17.17 -2.05 -12.91
N LEU A 184 17.34 -3.35 -12.62
CA LEU A 184 16.95 -3.93 -11.33
C LEU A 184 17.85 -3.46 -10.16
N GLU A 185 19.04 -2.94 -10.46
CA GLU A 185 19.97 -2.40 -9.47
C GLU A 185 19.36 -1.21 -8.70
N SER A 186 18.46 -0.47 -9.34
CA SER A 186 17.74 0.66 -8.70
C SER A 186 16.84 0.22 -7.54
N ILE A 187 16.41 -1.04 -7.52
CA ILE A 187 15.55 -1.60 -6.46
C ILE A 187 16.30 -1.67 -5.13
N ALA A 188 17.59 -1.90 -5.15
CA ALA A 188 18.40 -2.00 -3.94
C ALA A 188 18.30 -0.74 -3.07
N ILE A 189 18.22 0.44 -3.71
CA ILE A 189 18.05 1.71 -3.01
C ILE A 189 16.66 1.80 -2.39
N LEU A 190 15.62 1.39 -3.12
CA LEU A 190 14.24 1.39 -2.62
C LEU A 190 14.05 0.44 -1.43
N ILE A 191 14.67 -0.74 -1.46
CA ILE A 191 14.63 -1.68 -0.33
C ILE A 191 15.15 -1.01 0.94
N GLY A 192 16.22 -0.21 0.82
CA GLY A 192 16.80 0.50 1.96
C GLY A 192 15.88 1.52 2.61
N ILE A 193 14.98 2.13 1.85
CA ILE A 193 14.03 3.13 2.35
C ILE A 193 12.59 2.62 2.42
N ASP A 194 12.36 1.35 2.11
CA ASP A 194 11.00 0.77 2.07
C ASP A 194 10.29 0.89 3.42
N TRP A 195 11.02 0.81 4.53
CA TRP A 195 10.47 1.00 5.85
C TRP A 195 9.89 2.40 6.04
N PHE A 196 10.62 3.45 5.64
CA PHE A 196 10.15 4.83 5.73
C PHE A 196 9.01 5.09 4.73
N SER A 197 9.14 4.63 3.50
CA SER A 197 8.07 4.74 2.50
C SER A 197 6.81 3.99 2.95
N GLY A 198 6.97 2.88 3.66
CA GLY A 198 5.90 2.13 4.28
C GLY A 198 5.11 2.91 5.31
N MET A 199 5.76 3.79 6.10
CA MET A 199 5.08 4.66 7.07
C MET A 199 4.14 5.65 6.37
N PHE A 200 4.63 6.36 5.34
CA PHE A 200 3.80 7.30 4.55
C PHE A 200 2.66 6.56 3.83
N ARG A 201 2.97 5.43 3.21
CA ARG A 201 1.96 4.59 2.56
C ARG A 201 0.87 4.14 3.53
N THR A 202 1.23 3.76 4.76
CA THR A 202 0.28 3.35 5.79
C THR A 202 -0.58 4.53 6.25
N LEU A 203 0.02 5.71 6.44
CA LEU A 203 -0.70 6.93 6.80
C LEU A 203 -1.79 7.26 5.78
N MET A 204 -1.43 7.25 4.49
CA MET A 204 -2.37 7.49 3.40
C MET A 204 -3.49 6.44 3.34
N ASN A 205 -3.17 5.17 3.59
CA ASN A 205 -4.14 4.10 3.58
C ASN A 205 -5.19 4.29 4.69
N VAL A 206 -4.73 4.55 5.91
CA VAL A 206 -5.62 4.76 7.07
C VAL A 206 -6.54 5.96 6.85
N ASP A 207 -6.01 7.03 6.29
CA ASP A 207 -6.75 8.24 5.99
C ASP A 207 -7.90 7.98 5.00
N VAL A 208 -7.63 7.29 3.91
CA VAL A 208 -8.66 6.91 2.91
C VAL A 208 -9.73 6.02 3.51
N ASP A 209 -9.36 5.04 4.34
CA ASP A 209 -10.32 4.14 4.98
C ASP A 209 -11.33 4.90 5.83
N VAL A 210 -10.85 5.83 6.66
CA VAL A 210 -11.72 6.66 7.49
C VAL A 210 -12.63 7.54 6.62
N MET A 211 -12.08 8.16 5.59
CA MET A 211 -12.86 9.02 4.68
C MET A 211 -13.97 8.24 3.96
N VAL A 212 -13.64 7.08 3.41
CA VAL A 212 -14.61 6.23 2.70
C VAL A 212 -15.64 5.68 3.67
N GLY A 213 -15.21 5.18 4.84
CA GLY A 213 -16.11 4.70 5.89
C GLY A 213 -17.11 5.77 6.34
N MET A 214 -16.64 7.00 6.56
CA MET A 214 -17.47 8.13 6.91
C MET A 214 -18.48 8.50 5.81
N LEU A 215 -18.06 8.50 4.54
CA LEU A 215 -18.93 8.80 3.41
C LEU A 215 -20.03 7.74 3.27
N VAL A 216 -19.67 6.46 3.39
CA VAL A 216 -20.64 5.36 3.32
C VAL A 216 -21.62 5.44 4.48
N SER A 217 -21.15 5.54 5.73
CA SER A 217 -22.00 5.65 6.91
C SER A 217 -22.89 6.89 6.86
N SER A 218 -22.38 8.02 6.35
CA SER A 218 -23.20 9.22 6.17
C SER A 218 -24.31 9.04 5.15
N LYS A 219 -24.06 8.31 4.04
CA LYS A 219 -25.08 8.01 3.03
C LYS A 219 -26.12 7.01 3.49
N LEU A 220 -25.72 6.03 4.30
CA LEU A 220 -26.63 5.04 4.90
C LEU A 220 -27.44 5.60 6.08
N GLY A 221 -27.08 6.76 6.60
CA GLY A 221 -27.71 7.36 7.78
C GLY A 221 -27.20 6.81 9.11
N ASP A 222 -26.16 5.97 9.08
CA ASP A 222 -25.59 5.30 10.27
C ASP A 222 -24.54 6.17 10.99
N LEU A 223 -24.18 7.33 10.42
CA LEU A 223 -23.20 8.24 11.02
C LEU A 223 -23.81 9.04 12.16
N ASP A 224 -23.54 8.66 13.41
CA ASP A 224 -23.88 9.46 14.59
C ASP A 224 -22.91 10.66 14.68
N ARG A 225 -23.41 11.83 14.27
CA ARG A 225 -22.64 13.08 14.25
C ARG A 225 -22.33 13.60 15.64
N ASP A 226 -23.16 13.30 16.63
CA ASP A 226 -22.96 13.75 18.00
C ASP A 226 -21.85 12.95 18.68
N VAL A 227 -21.78 11.64 18.43
CA VAL A 227 -20.66 10.79 18.85
C VAL A 227 -19.39 11.20 18.11
N TYR A 228 -19.46 11.47 16.80
CA TYR A 228 -18.29 11.94 16.05
C TYR A 228 -17.76 13.27 16.60
N ASN A 229 -18.63 14.22 16.87
CA ASN A 229 -18.29 15.54 17.41
C ASN A 229 -18.00 15.51 18.92
N GLU A 230 -18.00 14.33 19.55
CA GLU A 230 -17.73 14.16 20.99
C GLU A 230 -18.70 14.96 21.87
N THR A 231 -19.91 15.19 21.41
CA THR A 231 -21.01 15.81 22.17
C THR A 231 -21.84 14.77 22.91
N LYS A 232 -21.76 13.49 22.48
CA LYS A 232 -22.38 12.34 23.12
C LYS A 232 -21.33 11.25 23.40
N ALA A 233 -21.42 10.58 24.54
CA ALA A 233 -20.57 9.44 24.85
C ALA A 233 -20.93 8.22 23.99
N VAL A 234 -19.93 7.38 23.67
CA VAL A 234 -20.15 6.10 22.99
C VAL A 234 -20.74 5.15 24.03
N GLU A 235 -21.97 4.71 23.82
CA GLU A 235 -22.56 3.58 24.55
C GLU A 235 -22.15 2.30 23.81
N TYR A 236 -21.45 1.40 24.50
CA TYR A 236 -21.04 0.07 23.99
C TYR A 236 -22.08 -0.98 24.36
#